data_2781f4a29eb7b221b297d9f70fb8989f
#
_entry.id   2781f4a29eb7b221b297d9f70fb8989f
#
_cell.length_a   1.000
_cell.length_b   1.000
_cell.length_c   1.000
_cell.angle_alpha   90.00
_cell.angle_beta   90.00
_cell.angle_gamma   90.00
#
_symmetry.space_group_name_H-M   'P 1'
#
loop_
_entity.id
_entity.type
_entity.pdbx_description
1 polymer ?
#
loop_
_entity_poly.entity_id
_entity_poly.type
_entity_poly.pdbx_seq_one_letter_code
_entity_poly.pdbx_strand_id
1 'polypeptide(L)'
;MIDRDTYHWIHFYSEQQKLGVGQTAAKLGISESTVRRHLAESGYEGRKAREVPSVLDEFEPIIGKMLSAHPYTSSQIFQRLKENGYSGSYSTLRRHVSQVRPPVKKAFFKLHFAPGEAAQADFGSCGTVRCENTERRLSVFVMELCHSRYLFAEFIPLERGEHFMSCHYRAFLDFGGVPTRIIVDNCKCAVLECGRHGAEAVYNPLYLDFASRCGFMPSACNPNRPNEKGIVENAVRYIKHNFMTGRKFGSLDEANCALRIWLDEIANVRKHSATGRAPAELLHEERGALKPLPAVPPDCAVTRHCRADSLCRVCFDSNSYSVPARCASQALTVRAWSDRLAVCQNGSQVALHVRSYGHKLDIVDPDHQQELRKVRKKAARQNLVRDFIGIGADAEKFMAELNLRELNADLHMRRILTLAEKYGREAVAAVLGDMLQFQVFRAEYVENRLLTVGRIRPAGGRLHVPRAGDMLNIELARPDLSIYQQKKGEF
;
A
#
# COMPACT_ATOMS: atom_id res chain seq x y z
N MET A 1 -15.48 35.13 -51.74
CA MET A 1 -16.83 34.65 -51.28
C MET A 1 -17.03 35.35 -49.96
N ILE A 2 -18.19 35.97 -49.75
CA ILE A 2 -18.50 36.70 -48.53
C ILE A 2 -19.26 35.82 -47.54
N ASP A 3 -19.22 36.16 -46.27
CA ASP A 3 -20.02 35.51 -45.22
C ASP A 3 -21.49 36.03 -45.23
N ARG A 4 -22.35 35.40 -44.43
CA ARG A 4 -23.76 35.74 -44.36
C ARG A 4 -24.00 37.16 -43.87
N ASP A 5 -23.18 37.62 -42.93
CA ASP A 5 -23.32 38.94 -42.34
C ASP A 5 -22.94 40.02 -43.36
N THR A 6 -21.86 39.84 -44.09
CA THR A 6 -21.44 40.74 -45.19
C THR A 6 -22.49 40.79 -46.30
N TYR A 7 -23.16 39.64 -46.64
CA TYR A 7 -24.26 39.62 -47.59
C TYR A 7 -25.43 40.47 -47.10
N HIS A 8 -25.83 40.33 -45.84
CA HIS A 8 -26.89 41.15 -45.25
C HIS A 8 -26.53 42.65 -45.22
N TRP A 9 -25.28 43.00 -44.95
CA TRP A 9 -24.81 44.38 -44.94
C TRP A 9 -24.82 44.97 -46.35
N ILE A 10 -24.53 44.20 -47.41
CA ILE A 10 -24.65 44.69 -48.82
C ILE A 10 -26.07 45.12 -49.12
N HIS A 11 -27.08 44.28 -48.81
CA HIS A 11 -28.49 44.58 -49.02
C HIS A 11 -28.95 45.75 -48.12
N PHE A 12 -28.54 45.74 -46.84
CA PHE A 12 -28.92 46.83 -45.92
C PHE A 12 -28.42 48.19 -46.40
N TYR A 13 -27.17 48.30 -46.81
CA TYR A 13 -26.62 49.55 -47.28
C TYR A 13 -27.19 49.99 -48.63
N SER A 14 -27.50 49.06 -49.51
CA SER A 14 -28.06 49.38 -50.82
C SER A 14 -29.58 49.68 -50.74
N GLU A 15 -30.37 48.88 -49.99
CA GLU A 15 -31.83 48.99 -49.98
C GLU A 15 -32.34 49.98 -48.90
N GLN A 16 -31.76 49.92 -47.70
CA GLN A 16 -32.22 50.76 -46.56
C GLN A 16 -31.52 52.12 -46.52
N GLN A 17 -30.23 52.15 -46.78
CA GLN A 17 -29.44 53.40 -46.76
C GLN A 17 -29.27 54.03 -48.15
N LYS A 18 -29.77 53.39 -49.23
CA LYS A 18 -29.73 53.84 -50.65
C LYS A 18 -28.33 54.25 -51.09
N LEU A 19 -27.26 53.61 -50.57
CA LEU A 19 -25.90 53.85 -50.99
C LEU A 19 -25.64 53.20 -52.36
N GLY A 20 -24.90 53.88 -53.21
CA GLY A 20 -24.47 53.33 -54.52
C GLY A 20 -23.47 52.17 -54.34
N VAL A 21 -23.33 51.37 -55.39
CA VAL A 21 -22.46 50.16 -55.36
C VAL A 21 -21.03 50.49 -54.91
N GLY A 22 -20.45 51.59 -55.42
CA GLY A 22 -19.09 52.04 -55.02
C GLY A 22 -18.99 52.45 -53.56
N GLN A 23 -20.04 53.13 -53.05
CA GLN A 23 -20.07 53.55 -51.63
C GLN A 23 -20.25 52.34 -50.71
N THR A 24 -21.09 51.37 -51.07
CA THR A 24 -21.25 50.12 -50.34
C THR A 24 -19.98 49.28 -50.34
N ALA A 25 -19.30 49.20 -51.51
CA ALA A 25 -18.02 48.51 -51.65
C ALA A 25 -16.92 49.11 -50.74
N ALA A 26 -16.79 50.46 -50.77
CA ALA A 26 -15.84 51.18 -49.93
C ALA A 26 -16.11 50.99 -48.44
N LYS A 27 -17.40 51.03 -48.01
CA LYS A 27 -17.82 50.89 -46.64
C LYS A 27 -17.59 49.50 -46.05
N LEU A 28 -17.70 48.47 -46.88
CA LEU A 28 -17.52 47.06 -46.51
C LEU A 28 -16.11 46.54 -46.83
N GLY A 29 -15.27 47.32 -47.47
CA GLY A 29 -13.88 46.91 -47.84
C GLY A 29 -13.85 45.78 -48.86
N ILE A 30 -14.86 45.65 -49.74
CA ILE A 30 -14.98 44.63 -50.78
C ILE A 30 -15.02 45.25 -52.19
N SER A 31 -14.80 44.42 -53.24
CA SER A 31 -14.84 44.93 -54.59
C SER A 31 -16.28 45.25 -55.07
N GLU A 32 -16.43 46.28 -55.91
CA GLU A 32 -17.73 46.63 -56.53
C GLU A 32 -18.36 45.48 -57.30
N SER A 33 -17.54 44.65 -57.97
CA SER A 33 -18.00 43.48 -58.69
C SER A 33 -18.65 42.45 -57.72
N THR A 34 -18.12 42.33 -56.49
CA THR A 34 -18.69 41.49 -55.43
C THR A 34 -20.06 42.02 -54.97
N VAL A 35 -20.17 43.34 -54.76
CA VAL A 35 -21.44 43.99 -54.38
C VAL A 35 -22.48 43.80 -55.46
N ARG A 36 -22.16 44.10 -56.75
CA ARG A 36 -23.10 43.92 -57.88
C ARG A 36 -23.56 42.48 -58.03
N ARG A 37 -22.66 41.49 -57.86
CA ARG A 37 -23.04 40.07 -57.96
C ARG A 37 -24.04 39.69 -56.85
N HIS A 38 -23.76 40.05 -55.61
CA HIS A 38 -24.66 39.67 -54.52
C HIS A 38 -25.95 40.45 -54.41
N LEU A 39 -26.01 41.66 -55.02
CA LEU A 39 -27.28 42.36 -55.17
C LEU A 39 -28.17 41.75 -56.23
N ALA A 40 -27.62 41.04 -57.23
CA ALA A 40 -28.39 40.31 -58.25
C ALA A 40 -28.88 38.93 -57.78
N GLU A 41 -28.34 38.43 -56.63
CA GLU A 41 -28.74 37.16 -56.05
C GLU A 41 -30.02 37.31 -55.22
N SER A 42 -31.03 36.44 -55.41
CA SER A 42 -32.29 36.46 -54.67
C SER A 42 -32.21 35.95 -53.24
N GLY A 43 -31.02 35.50 -52.81
CA GLY A 43 -30.77 35.01 -51.44
C GLY A 43 -29.31 34.61 -51.21
N TYR A 44 -28.93 34.52 -49.98
CA TYR A 44 -27.58 34.06 -49.61
C TYR A 44 -27.41 32.56 -49.86
N GLU A 45 -26.65 32.20 -50.89
CA GLU A 45 -26.18 30.82 -51.07
C GLU A 45 -24.83 30.64 -50.39
N GLY A 46 -24.82 29.96 -49.22
CA GLY A 46 -23.60 29.53 -48.59
C GLY A 46 -22.80 28.55 -49.43
N ARG A 47 -21.54 28.34 -49.11
CA ARG A 47 -20.68 27.38 -49.79
C ARG A 47 -21.29 25.99 -49.70
N LYS A 48 -21.79 25.42 -50.78
CA LYS A 48 -22.20 23.99 -50.81
C LYS A 48 -20.93 23.17 -50.54
N ALA A 49 -21.00 22.30 -49.50
CA ALA A 49 -19.91 21.37 -49.20
C ALA A 49 -19.70 20.51 -50.48
N ARG A 50 -18.48 20.47 -50.98
CA ARG A 50 -18.12 19.58 -52.06
C ARG A 50 -18.18 18.16 -51.55
N GLU A 51 -19.07 17.33 -52.04
CA GLU A 51 -19.08 15.90 -51.75
C GLU A 51 -17.82 15.29 -52.37
N VAL A 52 -16.86 14.96 -51.51
CA VAL A 52 -15.67 14.23 -51.91
C VAL A 52 -15.92 12.75 -51.56
N PRO A 53 -15.86 11.84 -52.54
CA PRO A 53 -16.04 10.41 -52.26
C PRO A 53 -15.13 9.97 -51.11
N SER A 54 -15.72 9.30 -50.14
CA SER A 54 -15.00 8.77 -48.97
C SER A 54 -14.64 7.31 -49.20
N VAL A 55 -13.48 6.88 -48.76
CA VAL A 55 -13.07 5.45 -48.71
C VAL A 55 -14.06 4.60 -47.90
N LEU A 56 -14.96 5.24 -47.14
CA LEU A 56 -15.99 4.57 -46.35
C LEU A 56 -17.28 4.32 -47.11
N ASP A 57 -17.52 4.98 -48.27
CA ASP A 57 -18.79 4.94 -48.97
C ASP A 57 -19.14 3.51 -49.40
N GLU A 58 -18.14 2.73 -49.83
CA GLU A 58 -18.32 1.31 -50.16
C GLU A 58 -18.68 0.43 -48.96
N PHE A 59 -18.30 0.84 -47.74
CA PHE A 59 -18.49 0.09 -46.51
C PHE A 59 -19.70 0.55 -45.69
N GLU A 60 -20.39 1.63 -46.08
CA GLU A 60 -21.56 2.13 -45.35
C GLU A 60 -22.67 1.08 -45.16
N PRO A 61 -23.03 0.26 -46.16
CA PRO A 61 -24.03 -0.78 -45.93
C PRO A 61 -23.60 -1.83 -44.92
N ILE A 62 -22.31 -2.15 -44.87
CA ILE A 62 -21.76 -3.12 -43.92
C ILE A 62 -21.79 -2.52 -42.53
N ILE A 63 -21.35 -1.26 -42.38
CA ILE A 63 -21.35 -0.53 -41.11
C ILE A 63 -22.79 -0.42 -40.57
N GLY A 64 -23.74 -0.06 -41.43
CA GLY A 64 -25.16 0.03 -41.08
C GLY A 64 -25.73 -1.30 -40.57
N LYS A 65 -25.46 -2.41 -41.26
CA LYS A 65 -25.88 -3.75 -40.82
C LYS A 65 -25.21 -4.14 -39.46
N MET A 66 -23.96 -3.84 -39.29
CA MET A 66 -23.26 -4.14 -38.02
C MET A 66 -23.86 -3.33 -36.87
N LEU A 67 -24.11 -2.04 -37.07
CA LEU A 67 -24.65 -1.16 -36.01
C LEU A 67 -26.12 -1.48 -35.67
N SER A 68 -26.89 -2.02 -36.60
CA SER A 68 -28.28 -2.46 -36.36
C SER A 68 -28.37 -3.83 -35.71
N ALA A 69 -27.44 -4.74 -36.02
CA ALA A 69 -27.45 -6.10 -35.49
C ALA A 69 -26.94 -6.21 -34.04
N HIS A 70 -25.87 -5.50 -33.70
CA HIS A 70 -25.23 -5.58 -32.40
C HIS A 70 -24.57 -4.24 -32.02
N PRO A 71 -24.34 -3.96 -30.71
CA PRO A 71 -23.67 -2.76 -30.23
C PRO A 71 -22.14 -2.81 -30.42
N TYR A 72 -21.67 -3.06 -31.63
CA TYR A 72 -20.24 -3.12 -31.95
C TYR A 72 -19.55 -1.81 -31.61
N THR A 73 -18.34 -1.90 -31.00
CA THR A 73 -17.46 -0.75 -30.82
C THR A 73 -16.82 -0.33 -32.14
N SER A 74 -16.41 0.94 -32.28
CA SER A 74 -15.73 1.40 -33.51
C SER A 74 -14.44 0.59 -33.79
N SER A 75 -13.78 0.06 -32.76
CA SER A 75 -12.61 -0.81 -32.88
C SER A 75 -12.95 -2.17 -33.49
N GLN A 76 -14.05 -2.78 -33.06
CA GLN A 76 -14.53 -4.06 -33.61
C GLN A 76 -15.00 -3.90 -35.08
N ILE A 77 -15.66 -2.79 -35.36
CA ILE A 77 -16.05 -2.48 -36.74
C ILE A 77 -14.82 -2.30 -37.63
N PHE A 78 -13.82 -1.55 -37.15
CA PHE A 78 -12.56 -1.35 -37.87
C PHE A 78 -11.85 -2.65 -38.18
N GLN A 79 -11.76 -3.56 -37.21
CA GLN A 79 -11.12 -4.88 -37.41
C GLN A 79 -11.83 -5.66 -38.51
N ARG A 80 -13.18 -5.75 -38.47
CA ARG A 80 -13.95 -6.48 -39.47
C ARG A 80 -13.93 -5.82 -40.87
N LEU A 81 -13.89 -4.49 -40.94
CA LEU A 81 -13.72 -3.78 -42.20
C LEU A 81 -12.33 -3.99 -42.80
N LYS A 82 -11.30 -4.10 -41.98
CA LYS A 82 -9.95 -4.49 -42.44
C LYS A 82 -9.93 -5.86 -43.07
N GLU A 83 -10.62 -6.83 -42.48
CA GLU A 83 -10.82 -8.18 -43.05
C GLU A 83 -11.54 -8.16 -44.40
N ASN A 84 -12.37 -7.14 -44.63
CA ASN A 84 -13.13 -6.92 -45.88
C ASN A 84 -12.43 -5.91 -46.82
N GLY A 85 -11.15 -5.61 -46.63
CA GLY A 85 -10.36 -4.79 -47.56
C GLY A 85 -10.37 -3.28 -47.30
N TYR A 86 -10.86 -2.80 -46.16
CA TYR A 86 -10.83 -1.38 -45.82
C TYR A 86 -9.38 -0.90 -45.58
N SER A 87 -8.92 0.05 -46.39
CA SER A 87 -7.56 0.60 -46.33
C SER A 87 -7.45 1.94 -45.55
N GLY A 88 -8.60 2.53 -45.16
CA GLY A 88 -8.65 3.81 -44.49
C GLY A 88 -8.18 3.79 -43.00
N SER A 89 -8.08 4.99 -42.41
CA SER A 89 -7.65 5.15 -41.04
C SER A 89 -8.75 4.83 -40.00
N TYR A 90 -8.34 4.39 -38.83
CA TYR A 90 -9.26 4.20 -37.69
C TYR A 90 -9.96 5.50 -37.25
N SER A 91 -9.27 6.64 -37.33
CA SER A 91 -9.80 7.94 -36.93
C SER A 91 -10.94 8.36 -37.86
N THR A 92 -10.84 8.11 -39.19
CA THR A 92 -11.90 8.37 -40.18
C THR A 92 -13.11 7.53 -39.90
N LEU A 93 -12.92 6.23 -39.69
CA LEU A 93 -14.03 5.32 -39.34
C LEU A 93 -14.69 5.72 -38.01
N ARG A 94 -13.92 6.01 -36.96
CA ARG A 94 -14.47 6.39 -35.66
C ARG A 94 -15.34 7.65 -35.74
N ARG A 95 -14.92 8.66 -36.53
CA ARG A 95 -15.69 9.87 -36.74
C ARG A 95 -17.00 9.55 -37.49
N HIS A 96 -16.94 8.75 -38.53
CA HIS A 96 -18.12 8.33 -39.30
C HIS A 96 -19.10 7.53 -38.44
N VAL A 97 -18.63 6.50 -37.72
CA VAL A 97 -19.45 5.70 -36.80
C VAL A 97 -20.10 6.56 -35.73
N SER A 98 -19.43 7.61 -35.23
CA SER A 98 -20.01 8.52 -34.22
C SER A 98 -21.17 9.39 -34.80
N GLN A 99 -21.15 9.66 -36.11
CA GLN A 99 -22.21 10.41 -36.81
C GLN A 99 -23.40 9.52 -37.17
N VAL A 100 -23.12 8.31 -37.66
CA VAL A 100 -24.14 7.36 -38.12
C VAL A 100 -24.82 6.61 -36.98
N ARG A 101 -24.11 6.41 -35.86
CA ARG A 101 -24.67 5.70 -34.70
C ARG A 101 -25.84 6.48 -34.13
N PRO A 102 -27.05 5.89 -34.13
CA PRO A 102 -28.19 6.57 -33.56
C PRO A 102 -27.93 6.94 -32.13
N PRO A 103 -28.19 8.18 -31.70
CA PRO A 103 -28.01 8.58 -30.32
C PRO A 103 -28.95 7.72 -29.47
N VAL A 104 -28.38 6.83 -28.66
CA VAL A 104 -29.15 6.10 -27.65
C VAL A 104 -29.53 7.14 -26.59
N LYS A 105 -30.67 7.80 -26.78
CA LYS A 105 -31.29 8.66 -25.78
C LYS A 105 -31.79 7.74 -24.67
N LYS A 106 -30.89 7.36 -23.75
CA LYS A 106 -31.31 6.74 -22.50
C LYS A 106 -31.95 7.84 -21.67
N ALA A 107 -33.30 7.85 -21.62
CA ALA A 107 -33.99 8.67 -20.63
C ALA A 107 -33.65 8.12 -19.24
N PHE A 108 -33.07 8.96 -18.37
CA PHE A 108 -32.74 8.58 -17.03
C PHE A 108 -33.65 9.34 -16.07
N PHE A 109 -34.22 8.61 -15.11
CA PHE A 109 -34.85 9.26 -13.97
C PHE A 109 -33.77 9.81 -13.05
N LYS A 110 -33.83 11.09 -12.73
CA LYS A 110 -33.00 11.66 -11.69
C LYS A 110 -33.43 11.07 -10.34
N LEU A 111 -32.56 10.30 -9.71
CA LEU A 111 -32.85 9.74 -8.41
C LEU A 111 -32.88 10.89 -7.38
N HIS A 112 -33.97 10.98 -6.66
CA HIS A 112 -34.14 11.88 -5.52
C HIS A 112 -34.10 11.05 -4.24
N PHE A 113 -33.33 11.49 -3.29
CA PHE A 113 -33.19 10.87 -1.98
C PHE A 113 -33.66 11.82 -0.90
N ALA A 114 -34.41 11.33 0.05
CA ALA A 114 -34.77 12.06 1.24
C ALA A 114 -33.53 12.31 2.15
N PRO A 115 -33.56 13.32 3.03
CA PRO A 115 -32.48 13.51 4.01
C PRO A 115 -32.23 12.25 4.84
N GLY A 116 -30.97 11.85 5.01
CA GLY A 116 -30.57 10.66 5.77
C GLY A 116 -30.94 9.31 5.16
N GLU A 117 -31.56 9.29 3.96
CA GLU A 117 -31.99 8.04 3.33
C GLU A 117 -30.83 7.18 2.88
N ALA A 118 -29.87 7.74 2.14
CA ALA A 118 -28.80 6.95 1.55
C ALA A 118 -27.47 7.70 1.41
N ALA A 119 -26.38 6.93 1.45
CA ALA A 119 -25.05 7.33 0.97
C ALA A 119 -24.55 6.34 -0.09
N GLN A 120 -23.64 6.80 -0.94
CA GLN A 120 -22.91 5.94 -1.89
C GLN A 120 -21.44 5.87 -1.48
N ALA A 121 -20.87 4.67 -1.50
CA ALA A 121 -19.47 4.44 -1.16
C ALA A 121 -18.75 3.68 -2.30
N ASP A 122 -17.51 4.11 -2.60
CA ASP A 122 -16.69 3.49 -3.65
C ASP A 122 -15.20 3.70 -3.39
N PHE A 123 -14.37 2.92 -4.10
CA PHE A 123 -12.95 3.14 -4.20
C PHE A 123 -12.56 3.75 -5.55
N GLY A 124 -11.56 4.61 -5.52
CA GLY A 124 -10.96 5.18 -6.72
C GLY A 124 -9.44 5.06 -6.71
N SER A 125 -8.83 4.68 -7.83
CA SER A 125 -7.36 4.64 -7.94
C SER A 125 -6.80 6.04 -8.21
N CYS A 126 -5.81 6.47 -7.45
CA CYS A 126 -5.20 7.82 -7.50
C CYS A 126 -3.67 7.80 -7.73
N GLY A 127 -3.15 6.76 -8.38
CA GLY A 127 -1.74 6.63 -8.67
C GLY A 127 -0.98 5.83 -7.61
N THR A 128 0.18 6.30 -7.19
CA THR A 128 1.04 5.65 -6.19
C THR A 128 1.47 6.63 -5.11
N VAL A 129 1.82 6.13 -3.95
CA VAL A 129 2.39 6.87 -2.83
C VAL A 129 3.50 6.06 -2.18
N ARG A 130 4.51 6.75 -1.68
CA ARG A 130 5.59 6.11 -0.94
C ARG A 130 5.10 5.74 0.46
N CYS A 131 5.20 4.45 0.79
CA CYS A 131 4.95 3.91 2.11
C CYS A 131 6.26 3.31 2.63
N GLU A 132 6.94 4.01 3.54
CA GLU A 132 8.22 3.59 4.12
C GLU A 132 9.27 3.25 3.04
N ASN A 133 9.60 1.96 2.85
CA ASN A 133 10.61 1.48 1.90
C ASN A 133 10.06 1.04 0.53
N THR A 134 8.78 1.22 0.26
CA THR A 134 8.14 0.76 -0.98
C THR A 134 7.13 1.76 -1.53
N GLU A 135 6.83 1.67 -2.81
CA GLU A 135 5.69 2.35 -3.41
C GLU A 135 4.45 1.46 -3.33
N ARG A 136 3.34 2.04 -2.90
CA ARG A 136 2.03 1.40 -2.87
C ARG A 136 1.06 2.11 -3.80
N ARG A 137 0.11 1.37 -4.33
CA ARG A 137 -1.04 1.96 -5.03
C ARG A 137 -1.79 2.85 -4.06
N LEU A 138 -2.00 4.10 -4.45
CA LEU A 138 -2.82 5.04 -3.71
C LEU A 138 -4.26 4.90 -4.18
N SER A 139 -5.13 4.45 -3.30
CA SER A 139 -6.56 4.40 -3.53
C SER A 139 -7.26 5.43 -2.65
N VAL A 140 -8.32 6.03 -3.12
CA VAL A 140 -9.20 6.89 -2.34
C VAL A 140 -10.48 6.14 -2.03
N PHE A 141 -10.86 6.07 -0.77
CA PHE A 141 -12.20 5.74 -0.35
C PHE A 141 -13.04 7.01 -0.42
N VAL A 142 -14.22 6.91 -0.98
CA VAL A 142 -15.16 8.03 -1.12
C VAL A 142 -16.51 7.60 -0.61
N MET A 143 -17.13 8.44 0.22
CA MET A 143 -18.53 8.30 0.61
C MET A 143 -19.24 9.64 0.44
N GLU A 144 -20.35 9.64 -0.31
CA GLU A 144 -21.15 10.85 -0.56
C GLU A 144 -22.59 10.61 -0.12
N LEU A 145 -23.12 11.50 0.71
CA LEU A 145 -24.53 11.53 1.07
C LEU A 145 -25.38 11.87 -0.16
N CYS A 146 -26.39 11.06 -0.44
CA CYS A 146 -27.17 11.21 -1.67
C CYS A 146 -28.08 12.43 -1.70
N HIS A 147 -28.47 12.97 -0.54
CA HIS A 147 -29.30 14.18 -0.44
C HIS A 147 -28.43 15.43 -0.45
N SER A 148 -27.59 15.66 0.54
CA SER A 148 -26.77 16.87 0.70
C SER A 148 -25.62 16.97 -0.30
N ARG A 149 -25.19 15.86 -0.88
CA ARG A 149 -23.95 15.76 -1.67
C ARG A 149 -22.71 16.06 -0.85
N TYR A 150 -22.81 15.92 0.47
CA TYR A 150 -21.65 16.06 1.34
C TYR A 150 -20.70 14.91 1.14
N LEU A 151 -19.44 15.26 0.91
CA LEU A 151 -18.40 14.36 0.46
C LEU A 151 -17.41 14.09 1.59
N PHE A 152 -17.25 12.82 1.96
CA PHE A 152 -16.14 12.31 2.73
C PHE A 152 -15.19 11.55 1.82
N ALA A 153 -13.90 11.76 1.97
CA ALA A 153 -12.90 10.98 1.25
C ALA A 153 -11.63 10.80 2.09
N GLU A 154 -10.95 9.66 1.88
CA GLU A 154 -9.72 9.31 2.58
C GLU A 154 -8.84 8.45 1.68
N PHE A 155 -7.55 8.76 1.58
CA PHE A 155 -6.59 7.93 0.89
C PHE A 155 -6.17 6.73 1.73
N ILE A 156 -6.09 5.59 1.10
CA ILE A 156 -5.72 4.32 1.72
C ILE A 156 -4.67 3.60 0.85
N PRO A 157 -3.76 2.83 1.48
CA PRO A 157 -2.73 2.09 0.75
C PRO A 157 -3.21 0.72 0.25
N LEU A 158 -4.34 0.22 0.73
CA LEU A 158 -4.89 -1.10 0.40
C LEU A 158 -6.42 -1.09 0.43
N GLU A 159 -7.04 -1.60 -0.64
CA GLU A 159 -8.50 -1.78 -0.75
C GLU A 159 -8.90 -3.10 -0.06
N ARG A 160 -8.92 -3.12 1.28
CA ARG A 160 -9.25 -4.29 2.10
C ARG A 160 -10.40 -4.01 3.07
N GLY A 161 -10.99 -5.07 3.62
CA GLY A 161 -12.16 -4.99 4.49
C GLY A 161 -11.96 -4.10 5.72
N GLU A 162 -10.80 -4.20 6.38
CA GLU A 162 -10.46 -3.38 7.54
C GLU A 162 -10.39 -1.87 7.21
N HIS A 163 -9.86 -1.52 6.04
CA HIS A 163 -9.85 -0.12 5.58
C HIS A 163 -11.26 0.33 5.18
N PHE A 164 -11.99 -0.52 4.46
CA PHE A 164 -13.34 -0.24 4.02
C PHE A 164 -14.26 0.09 5.19
N MET A 165 -14.32 -0.77 6.19
CA MET A 165 -15.13 -0.58 7.38
C MET A 165 -14.66 0.62 8.22
N SER A 166 -13.34 0.78 8.41
CA SER A 166 -12.79 1.92 9.14
C SER A 166 -13.10 3.25 8.47
N CYS A 167 -13.00 3.34 7.13
CA CYS A 167 -13.36 4.55 6.38
C CYS A 167 -14.86 4.85 6.46
N HIS A 168 -15.74 3.82 6.41
CA HIS A 168 -17.17 4.01 6.65
C HIS A 168 -17.43 4.63 8.01
N TYR A 169 -16.82 4.09 9.07
CA TYR A 169 -17.02 4.60 10.42
C TYR A 169 -16.51 6.04 10.57
N ARG A 170 -15.35 6.38 9.99
CA ARG A 170 -14.85 7.76 9.97
C ARG A 170 -15.76 8.70 9.18
N ALA A 171 -16.35 8.23 8.07
CA ALA A 171 -17.35 8.99 7.33
C ALA A 171 -18.58 9.27 8.19
N PHE A 172 -19.07 8.30 8.96
CA PHE A 172 -20.20 8.51 9.88
C PHE A 172 -19.89 9.53 10.98
N LEU A 173 -18.65 9.50 11.51
CA LEU A 173 -18.20 10.52 12.46
C LEU A 173 -18.19 11.91 11.84
N ASP A 174 -17.73 12.04 10.61
CA ASP A 174 -17.69 13.30 9.87
C ASP A 174 -19.10 13.84 9.55
N PHE A 175 -20.01 12.97 9.13
CA PHE A 175 -21.41 13.32 8.88
C PHE A 175 -22.16 13.70 10.17
N GLY A 176 -21.72 13.16 11.30
CA GLY A 176 -22.41 13.27 12.60
C GLY A 176 -23.55 12.27 12.77
N GLY A 177 -23.59 11.19 11.98
CA GLY A 177 -24.62 10.15 12.05
C GLY A 177 -24.50 9.12 10.93
N VAL A 178 -25.41 8.16 10.91
CA VAL A 178 -25.41 7.00 9.99
C VAL A 178 -26.60 7.08 9.03
N PRO A 179 -26.41 7.07 7.71
CA PRO A 179 -27.51 7.03 6.74
C PRO A 179 -28.25 5.69 6.85
N THR A 180 -29.53 5.67 6.49
CA THR A 180 -30.36 4.47 6.58
C THR A 180 -29.85 3.35 5.66
N ARG A 181 -29.34 3.70 4.49
CA ARG A 181 -28.87 2.75 3.46
C ARG A 181 -27.52 3.20 2.90
N ILE A 182 -26.62 2.25 2.65
CA ILE A 182 -25.36 2.51 1.96
C ILE A 182 -25.31 1.71 0.68
N ILE A 183 -25.23 2.41 -0.43
CA ILE A 183 -25.11 1.85 -1.77
C ILE A 183 -23.62 1.63 -2.05
N VAL A 184 -23.24 0.37 -2.25
CA VAL A 184 -21.85 -0.05 -2.48
C VAL A 184 -21.70 -0.71 -3.85
N ASP A 185 -20.52 -0.57 -4.44
CA ASP A 185 -20.17 -1.37 -5.62
C ASP A 185 -19.93 -2.84 -5.24
N ASN A 186 -19.87 -3.69 -6.27
CA ASN A 186 -19.61 -5.11 -6.12
C ASN A 186 -18.14 -5.40 -5.77
N CYS A 187 -17.57 -4.64 -4.84
CA CYS A 187 -16.23 -4.92 -4.29
C CYS A 187 -16.28 -6.08 -3.30
N LYS A 188 -15.28 -6.95 -3.30
CA LYS A 188 -15.20 -8.13 -2.42
C LYS A 188 -15.21 -7.79 -0.93
N CYS A 189 -14.94 -6.54 -0.56
CA CYS A 189 -15.05 -6.08 0.82
C CYS A 189 -16.50 -6.05 1.30
N ALA A 190 -17.46 -5.77 0.38
CA ALA A 190 -18.87 -5.66 0.68
C ALA A 190 -19.70 -6.82 0.10
N VAL A 191 -19.45 -7.21 -1.14
CA VAL A 191 -20.28 -8.16 -1.92
C VAL A 191 -19.40 -9.30 -2.42
N LEU A 192 -19.74 -10.53 -2.05
CA LEU A 192 -19.04 -11.74 -2.50
C LEU A 192 -19.55 -12.18 -3.88
N GLU A 193 -20.88 -12.17 -4.06
CA GLU A 193 -21.53 -12.55 -5.30
C GLU A 193 -22.60 -11.54 -5.66
N CYS A 194 -22.56 -11.07 -6.90
CA CYS A 194 -23.59 -10.17 -7.42
C CYS A 194 -24.86 -10.97 -7.74
N GLY A 195 -26.00 -10.50 -7.26
CA GLY A 195 -27.28 -11.05 -7.68
C GLY A 195 -27.46 -10.89 -9.20
N ARG A 196 -27.73 -12.00 -9.91
CA ARG A 196 -28.06 -12.02 -11.34
C ARG A 196 -29.49 -12.53 -11.50
N HIS A 197 -30.22 -11.97 -12.47
CA HIS A 197 -31.57 -12.43 -12.86
C HIS A 197 -32.58 -12.52 -11.71
N GLY A 198 -32.55 -11.55 -10.77
CA GLY A 198 -33.50 -11.52 -9.63
C GLY A 198 -33.03 -12.26 -8.36
N ALA A 199 -31.85 -12.86 -8.37
CA ALA A 199 -31.23 -13.37 -7.16
C ALA A 199 -30.72 -12.23 -6.27
N GLU A 200 -30.77 -12.39 -4.96
CA GLU A 200 -30.21 -11.46 -3.99
C GLU A 200 -28.68 -11.49 -4.03
N ALA A 201 -28.04 -10.34 -3.74
CA ALA A 201 -26.58 -10.25 -3.62
C ALA A 201 -26.12 -10.95 -2.35
N VAL A 202 -25.03 -11.74 -2.43
CA VAL A 202 -24.39 -12.34 -1.28
C VAL A 202 -23.35 -11.38 -0.73
N TYR A 203 -23.63 -10.85 0.45
CA TYR A 203 -22.72 -9.89 1.12
C TYR A 203 -21.62 -10.60 1.92
N ASN A 204 -20.51 -9.89 2.11
CA ASN A 204 -19.45 -10.33 3.00
C ASN A 204 -19.97 -10.36 4.46
N PRO A 205 -19.87 -11.50 5.19
CA PRO A 205 -20.39 -11.62 6.55
C PRO A 205 -19.83 -10.59 7.54
N LEU A 206 -18.55 -10.21 7.39
CA LEU A 206 -17.93 -9.17 8.23
C LEU A 206 -18.55 -7.80 7.96
N TYR A 207 -18.89 -7.51 6.70
CA TYR A 207 -19.55 -6.27 6.35
C TYR A 207 -21.01 -6.23 6.82
N LEU A 208 -21.72 -7.36 6.79
CA LEU A 208 -23.07 -7.46 7.35
C LEU A 208 -23.09 -7.26 8.87
N ASP A 209 -22.14 -7.87 9.60
CA ASP A 209 -21.99 -7.65 11.04
C ASP A 209 -21.71 -6.18 11.35
N PHE A 210 -20.79 -5.58 10.61
CA PHE A 210 -20.48 -4.15 10.72
C PHE A 210 -21.71 -3.27 10.43
N ALA A 211 -22.46 -3.56 9.35
CA ALA A 211 -23.68 -2.83 8.98
C ALA A 211 -24.77 -2.94 10.08
N SER A 212 -24.95 -4.14 10.64
CA SER A 212 -25.88 -4.36 11.74
C SER A 212 -25.51 -3.56 12.98
N ARG A 213 -24.23 -3.54 13.36
CA ARG A 213 -23.73 -2.77 14.53
C ARG A 213 -23.86 -1.27 14.33
N CYS A 214 -23.68 -0.78 13.11
CA CYS A 214 -23.85 0.64 12.77
C CYS A 214 -25.32 1.01 12.49
N GLY A 215 -26.21 0.05 12.27
CA GLY A 215 -27.64 0.26 12.06
C GLY A 215 -28.03 0.71 10.65
N PHE A 216 -27.20 0.44 9.61
CA PHE A 216 -27.54 0.73 8.22
C PHE A 216 -27.83 -0.53 7.41
N MET A 217 -28.52 -0.37 6.27
CA MET A 217 -28.77 -1.43 5.30
C MET A 217 -27.77 -1.36 4.15
N PRO A 218 -26.96 -2.39 3.89
CA PRO A 218 -26.13 -2.43 2.68
C PRO A 218 -26.99 -2.68 1.45
N SER A 219 -26.68 -2.02 0.34
CA SER A 219 -27.36 -2.15 -0.94
C SER A 219 -26.33 -2.29 -2.05
N ALA A 220 -26.21 -3.46 -2.64
CA ALA A 220 -25.33 -3.67 -3.79
C ALA A 220 -25.89 -2.96 -5.03
N CYS A 221 -25.04 -2.28 -5.80
CA CYS A 221 -25.42 -1.71 -7.08
C CYS A 221 -25.83 -2.80 -8.07
N ASN A 222 -26.92 -2.58 -8.77
CA ASN A 222 -27.39 -3.49 -9.81
C ASN A 222 -26.43 -3.38 -11.02
N PRO A 223 -25.80 -4.49 -11.49
CA PRO A 223 -24.86 -4.44 -12.62
C PRO A 223 -25.45 -3.82 -13.90
N ASN A 224 -26.78 -3.87 -14.07
CA ASN A 224 -27.49 -3.39 -15.23
C ASN A 224 -28.02 -1.94 -15.10
N ARG A 225 -27.77 -1.25 -13.98
CA ARG A 225 -28.23 0.11 -13.71
C ARG A 225 -27.07 1.04 -13.32
N PRO A 226 -26.20 1.41 -14.25
CA PRO A 226 -25.04 2.28 -13.97
C PRO A 226 -25.44 3.65 -13.39
N ASN A 227 -26.70 4.06 -13.53
CA ASN A 227 -27.18 5.34 -13.00
C ASN A 227 -27.35 5.35 -11.47
N GLU A 228 -27.48 4.17 -10.85
CA GLU A 228 -27.60 4.08 -9.39
C GLU A 228 -26.31 4.49 -8.68
N LYS A 229 -25.15 4.40 -9.36
CA LYS A 229 -23.83 4.73 -8.83
C LYS A 229 -23.28 6.10 -9.27
N GLY A 230 -24.00 6.81 -10.12
CA GLY A 230 -23.51 8.04 -10.77
C GLY A 230 -23.07 9.15 -9.80
N ILE A 231 -23.54 9.13 -8.56
CA ILE A 231 -23.18 10.13 -7.53
C ILE A 231 -21.72 9.95 -7.13
N VAL A 232 -21.35 8.80 -6.57
CA VAL A 232 -19.99 8.55 -6.07
C VAL A 232 -18.97 8.46 -7.20
N GLU A 233 -19.34 7.98 -8.41
CA GLU A 233 -18.44 7.99 -9.56
C GLU A 233 -18.04 9.42 -9.97
N ASN A 234 -18.99 10.36 -9.92
CA ASN A 234 -18.72 11.77 -10.16
C ASN A 234 -17.83 12.36 -9.06
N ALA A 235 -18.02 11.97 -7.79
CA ALA A 235 -17.17 12.38 -6.68
C ALA A 235 -15.72 11.87 -6.83
N VAL A 236 -15.54 10.59 -7.17
CA VAL A 236 -14.21 10.02 -7.48
C VAL A 236 -13.56 10.78 -8.64
N ARG A 237 -14.32 11.05 -9.70
CA ARG A 237 -13.82 11.82 -10.86
C ARG A 237 -13.43 13.24 -10.45
N TYR A 238 -14.23 13.88 -9.60
CA TYR A 238 -13.95 15.23 -9.11
C TYR A 238 -12.66 15.28 -8.28
N ILE A 239 -12.45 14.32 -7.38
CA ILE A 239 -11.19 14.22 -6.63
C ILE A 239 -10.01 14.05 -7.59
N LYS A 240 -10.11 13.14 -8.57
CA LYS A 240 -9.03 12.88 -9.54
C LYS A 240 -8.69 14.11 -10.38
N HIS A 241 -9.68 14.82 -10.88
CA HIS A 241 -9.44 15.93 -11.80
C HIS A 241 -9.20 17.26 -11.11
N ASN A 242 -9.79 17.50 -9.94
CA ASN A 242 -9.64 18.78 -9.24
C ASN A 242 -8.57 18.72 -8.15
N PHE A 243 -8.56 17.67 -7.32
CA PHE A 243 -7.60 17.57 -6.22
C PHE A 243 -6.26 16.98 -6.66
N MET A 244 -6.27 15.82 -7.36
CA MET A 244 -5.03 15.07 -7.66
C MET A 244 -4.21 15.68 -8.80
N THR A 245 -4.84 16.38 -9.75
CA THR A 245 -4.13 16.91 -10.93
C THR A 245 -2.99 17.85 -10.52
N GLY A 246 -1.77 17.51 -10.92
CA GLY A 246 -0.56 18.29 -10.63
C GLY A 246 0.00 18.15 -9.21
N ARG A 247 -0.64 17.38 -8.32
CA ARG A 247 -0.17 17.15 -6.94
C ARG A 247 0.60 15.83 -6.83
N LYS A 248 1.66 15.85 -6.02
CA LYS A 248 2.45 14.69 -5.61
C LYS A 248 2.64 14.76 -4.11
N PHE A 249 2.55 13.63 -3.43
CA PHE A 249 2.66 13.54 -1.99
C PHE A 249 3.82 12.63 -1.60
N GLY A 250 4.58 13.03 -0.59
CA GLY A 250 5.70 12.27 -0.06
C GLY A 250 5.27 11.12 0.86
N SER A 251 4.07 11.24 1.47
CA SER A 251 3.52 10.22 2.37
C SER A 251 2.00 10.15 2.28
N LEU A 252 1.43 9.07 2.84
CA LEU A 252 -0.01 8.89 2.96
C LEU A 252 -0.64 9.93 3.88
N ASP A 253 0.04 10.27 4.98
CA ASP A 253 -0.45 11.25 5.96
C ASP A 253 -0.49 12.65 5.36
N GLU A 254 0.55 13.05 4.61
CA GLU A 254 0.56 14.32 3.87
C GLU A 254 -0.61 14.40 2.89
N ALA A 255 -0.85 13.32 2.13
CA ALA A 255 -1.96 13.25 1.18
C ALA A 255 -3.31 13.40 1.87
N ASN A 256 -3.52 12.73 3.00
CA ASN A 256 -4.77 12.80 3.77
C ASN A 256 -4.98 14.15 4.45
N CYS A 257 -3.93 14.76 5.00
CA CYS A 257 -4.01 16.11 5.54
C CYS A 257 -4.42 17.13 4.47
N ALA A 258 -3.77 17.08 3.30
CA ALA A 258 -4.11 17.98 2.20
C ALA A 258 -5.53 17.72 1.65
N LEU A 259 -5.96 16.45 1.57
CA LEU A 259 -7.31 16.09 1.14
C LEU A 259 -8.36 16.62 2.12
N ARG A 260 -8.12 16.51 3.42
CA ARG A 260 -9.05 17.01 4.45
C ARG A 260 -9.27 18.52 4.33
N ILE A 261 -8.20 19.30 4.21
CA ILE A 261 -8.27 20.75 4.01
C ILE A 261 -9.08 21.05 2.74
N TRP A 262 -8.80 20.35 1.64
CA TRP A 262 -9.53 20.57 0.40
C TRP A 262 -11.01 20.21 0.49
N LEU A 263 -11.37 19.14 1.22
CA LEU A 263 -12.76 18.77 1.47
C LEU A 263 -13.50 19.87 2.26
N ASP A 264 -12.87 20.41 3.30
CA ASP A 264 -13.46 21.39 4.21
C ASP A 264 -13.55 22.79 3.57
N GLU A 265 -12.54 23.20 2.81
CA GLU A 265 -12.45 24.58 2.30
C GLU A 265 -12.97 24.72 0.85
N ILE A 266 -12.99 23.64 0.07
CA ILE A 266 -13.33 23.69 -1.38
C ILE A 266 -14.48 22.77 -1.72
N ALA A 267 -14.37 21.46 -1.46
CA ALA A 267 -15.32 20.50 -2.00
C ALA A 267 -16.71 20.64 -1.40
N ASN A 268 -16.81 20.78 -0.09
CA ASN A 268 -18.07 20.81 0.64
C ASN A 268 -18.69 22.22 0.79
N VAL A 269 -17.91 23.27 0.52
CA VAL A 269 -18.42 24.66 0.60
C VAL A 269 -18.81 25.25 -0.75
N ARG A 270 -18.36 24.63 -1.86
CA ARG A 270 -18.76 25.10 -3.20
C ARG A 270 -20.24 24.91 -3.45
N LYS A 271 -20.85 25.77 -4.25
CA LYS A 271 -22.20 25.56 -4.78
C LYS A 271 -22.22 24.34 -5.68
N HIS A 272 -22.92 23.27 -5.26
CA HIS A 272 -22.98 22.02 -5.99
C HIS A 272 -23.99 22.13 -7.14
N SER A 273 -23.61 21.69 -8.36
CA SER A 273 -24.43 21.85 -9.58
C SER A 273 -25.78 21.11 -9.55
N ALA A 274 -25.86 19.98 -8.83
CA ALA A 274 -27.11 19.21 -8.75
C ALA A 274 -28.10 19.74 -7.73
N THR A 275 -27.65 20.39 -6.63
CA THR A 275 -28.48 20.90 -5.54
C THR A 275 -28.65 22.41 -5.59
N GLY A 276 -27.73 23.12 -6.25
CA GLY A 276 -27.69 24.58 -6.27
C GLY A 276 -27.26 25.24 -4.95
N ARG A 277 -26.90 24.43 -3.93
CA ARG A 277 -26.46 24.88 -2.58
C ARG A 277 -25.15 24.23 -2.19
N ALA A 278 -24.51 24.70 -1.14
CA ALA A 278 -23.30 24.11 -0.62
C ALA A 278 -23.62 22.78 0.13
N PRO A 279 -22.84 21.70 -0.10
CA PRO A 279 -23.06 20.44 0.61
C PRO A 279 -23.02 20.58 2.13
N ALA A 280 -22.12 21.40 2.68
CA ALA A 280 -22.03 21.62 4.11
C ALA A 280 -23.29 22.27 4.72
N GLU A 281 -23.93 23.20 4.02
CA GLU A 281 -25.21 23.78 4.44
C GLU A 281 -26.32 22.73 4.47
N LEU A 282 -26.41 21.90 3.40
CA LEU A 282 -27.40 20.84 3.32
C LEU A 282 -27.15 19.74 4.33
N LEU A 283 -25.88 19.43 4.67
CA LEU A 283 -25.57 18.49 5.75
C LEU A 283 -26.13 18.96 7.09
N HIS A 284 -26.05 20.25 7.38
CA HIS A 284 -26.61 20.79 8.63
C HIS A 284 -28.12 20.49 8.76
N GLU A 285 -28.83 20.57 7.66
CA GLU A 285 -30.25 20.22 7.60
C GLU A 285 -30.47 18.68 7.65
N GLU A 286 -29.60 17.93 6.99
CA GLU A 286 -29.70 16.45 6.87
C GLU A 286 -29.34 15.73 8.19
N ARG A 287 -28.49 16.31 9.04
CA ARG A 287 -28.02 15.68 10.30
C ARG A 287 -29.14 15.18 11.20
N GLY A 288 -30.25 15.92 11.27
CA GLY A 288 -31.40 15.53 12.08
C GLY A 288 -32.12 14.28 11.58
N ALA A 289 -31.92 13.88 10.32
CA ALA A 289 -32.49 12.70 9.71
C ALA A 289 -31.54 11.48 9.70
N LEU A 290 -30.27 11.67 10.01
CA LEU A 290 -29.29 10.59 10.16
C LEU A 290 -29.58 9.81 11.45
N LYS A 291 -29.36 8.51 11.43
CA LYS A 291 -29.41 7.68 12.64
C LYS A 291 -28.25 8.03 13.59
N PRO A 292 -28.41 7.85 14.89
CA PRO A 292 -27.34 8.11 15.83
C PRO A 292 -26.13 7.17 15.58
N LEU A 293 -24.94 7.67 15.92
CA LEU A 293 -23.74 6.86 15.91
C LEU A 293 -23.86 5.69 16.91
N PRO A 294 -23.26 4.53 16.64
CA PRO A 294 -23.27 3.43 17.59
C PRO A 294 -22.58 3.84 18.90
N ALA A 295 -23.19 3.49 20.03
CA ALA A 295 -22.68 3.81 21.37
C ALA A 295 -21.27 3.25 21.63
N VAL A 296 -20.96 2.11 21.01
CA VAL A 296 -19.64 1.48 21.03
C VAL A 296 -19.09 1.47 19.61
N PRO A 297 -17.89 2.03 19.36
CA PRO A 297 -17.27 1.98 18.04
C PRO A 297 -17.20 0.52 17.52
N PRO A 298 -17.60 0.27 16.27
CA PRO A 298 -17.56 -1.06 15.70
C PRO A 298 -16.10 -1.54 15.57
N ASP A 299 -15.89 -2.82 15.82
CA ASP A 299 -14.58 -3.42 15.61
C ASP A 299 -14.36 -3.70 14.10
N CYS A 300 -13.48 -2.94 13.50
CA CYS A 300 -13.13 -3.07 12.09
C CYS A 300 -11.92 -3.99 11.84
N ALA A 301 -11.46 -4.74 12.85
CA ALA A 301 -10.31 -5.62 12.72
C ALA A 301 -10.61 -6.83 11.83
N VAL A 302 -9.64 -7.18 11.00
CA VAL A 302 -9.58 -8.50 10.37
C VAL A 302 -8.74 -9.44 11.22
N THR A 303 -9.18 -10.69 11.32
CA THR A 303 -8.54 -11.72 12.14
C THR A 303 -7.83 -12.73 11.25
N ARG A 304 -6.58 -13.06 11.59
CA ARG A 304 -5.80 -14.13 10.97
C ARG A 304 -5.14 -15.02 12.00
N HIS A 305 -5.26 -16.32 11.82
CA HIS A 305 -4.50 -17.29 12.58
C HIS A 305 -3.11 -17.45 11.97
N CYS A 306 -2.11 -17.48 12.83
CA CYS A 306 -0.71 -17.62 12.45
C CYS A 306 0.07 -18.39 13.51
N ARG A 307 1.34 -18.67 13.24
CA ARG A 307 2.28 -19.23 14.21
C ARG A 307 3.49 -18.31 14.27
N ALA A 308 3.96 -18.01 15.49
CA ALA A 308 5.23 -17.34 15.65
C ALA A 308 6.38 -18.26 15.23
N ASP A 309 7.40 -17.70 14.64
CA ASP A 309 8.65 -18.43 14.33
C ASP A 309 9.54 -18.59 15.57
N SER A 310 10.68 -19.28 15.39
CA SER A 310 11.70 -19.44 16.44
C SER A 310 12.41 -18.13 16.82
N LEU A 311 12.27 -17.08 16.02
CA LEU A 311 12.80 -15.74 16.28
C LEU A 311 11.77 -14.85 16.97
N CYS A 312 10.62 -15.40 17.38
CA CYS A 312 9.50 -14.67 17.98
C CYS A 312 8.96 -13.60 17.03
N ARG A 313 8.66 -14.00 15.77
CA ARG A 313 8.05 -13.14 14.76
C ARG A 313 6.76 -13.75 14.26
N VAL A 314 5.78 -12.89 14.01
CA VAL A 314 4.58 -13.21 13.24
C VAL A 314 4.59 -12.41 11.95
N CYS A 315 4.21 -13.07 10.84
CA CYS A 315 4.15 -12.42 9.53
C CYS A 315 2.75 -11.89 9.24
N PHE A 316 2.65 -10.61 8.86
CA PHE A 316 1.44 -10.00 8.37
C PHE A 316 1.76 -8.99 7.26
N ASP A 317 1.06 -9.05 6.12
CA ASP A 317 1.26 -8.17 4.95
C ASP A 317 2.72 -8.04 4.48
N SER A 318 3.44 -9.17 4.43
CA SER A 318 4.87 -9.26 4.05
C SER A 318 5.84 -8.68 5.09
N ASN A 319 5.37 -8.16 6.20
CA ASN A 319 6.18 -7.64 7.29
C ASN A 319 6.20 -8.61 8.48
N SER A 320 7.27 -8.58 9.25
CA SER A 320 7.46 -9.38 10.46
C SER A 320 7.28 -8.50 11.70
N TYR A 321 6.50 -8.97 12.65
CA TYR A 321 6.21 -8.26 13.90
C TYR A 321 6.67 -9.10 15.09
N SER A 322 7.38 -8.49 16.02
CA SER A 322 7.90 -9.19 17.19
C SER A 322 6.82 -9.54 18.20
N VAL A 323 6.99 -10.67 18.87
CA VAL A 323 6.14 -11.09 19.99
C VAL A 323 7.04 -11.48 21.18
N PRO A 324 6.51 -11.50 22.43
CA PRO A 324 7.27 -11.95 23.61
C PRO A 324 7.91 -13.33 23.42
N ALA A 325 9.05 -13.56 24.04
CA ALA A 325 9.82 -14.79 23.87
C ALA A 325 9.04 -16.06 24.22
N ARG A 326 8.09 -15.97 25.17
CA ARG A 326 7.20 -17.08 25.54
C ARG A 326 6.29 -17.54 24.41
N CYS A 327 6.05 -16.71 23.40
CA CYS A 327 5.20 -17.01 22.26
C CYS A 327 5.94 -17.73 21.12
N ALA A 328 7.23 -18.03 21.26
CA ALA A 328 8.05 -18.71 20.25
C ALA A 328 7.39 -20.04 19.82
N SER A 329 7.23 -20.22 18.51
CA SER A 329 6.62 -21.43 17.91
C SER A 329 5.19 -21.75 18.37
N GLN A 330 4.48 -20.79 18.98
CA GLN A 330 3.10 -20.95 19.42
C GLN A 330 2.12 -20.52 18.35
N ALA A 331 0.91 -21.10 18.41
CA ALA A 331 -0.22 -20.64 17.62
C ALA A 331 -0.76 -19.33 18.21
N LEU A 332 -0.93 -18.32 17.36
CA LEU A 332 -1.34 -16.97 17.71
C LEU A 332 -2.44 -16.50 16.76
N THR A 333 -3.11 -15.45 17.17
CA THR A 333 -4.12 -14.76 16.35
C THR A 333 -3.71 -13.30 16.18
N VAL A 334 -3.59 -12.87 14.93
CA VAL A 334 -3.36 -11.46 14.57
C VAL A 334 -4.70 -10.81 14.33
N ARG A 335 -4.96 -9.69 14.99
CA ARG A 335 -6.06 -8.76 14.73
C ARG A 335 -5.49 -7.49 14.14
N ALA A 336 -5.86 -7.17 12.92
CA ALA A 336 -5.30 -6.04 12.19
C ALA A 336 -6.40 -5.02 11.85
N TRP A 337 -6.18 -3.78 12.27
CA TRP A 337 -6.93 -2.59 11.87
C TRP A 337 -6.18 -1.84 10.76
N SER A 338 -6.70 -0.72 10.35
CA SER A 338 -6.02 0.15 9.38
C SER A 338 -4.73 0.81 9.90
N ASP A 339 -4.61 1.03 11.21
CA ASP A 339 -3.54 1.77 11.88
C ASP A 339 -2.64 0.92 12.77
N ARG A 340 -3.14 -0.20 13.28
CA ARG A 340 -2.46 -1.04 14.28
C ARG A 340 -2.69 -2.52 14.07
N LEU A 341 -1.87 -3.31 14.74
CA LEU A 341 -1.90 -4.76 14.72
C LEU A 341 -1.72 -5.28 16.15
N ALA A 342 -2.69 -6.03 16.65
CA ALA A 342 -2.59 -6.73 17.92
C ALA A 342 -2.36 -8.22 17.67
N VAL A 343 -1.44 -8.80 18.44
CA VAL A 343 -1.23 -10.25 18.47
C VAL A 343 -1.82 -10.79 19.75
N CYS A 344 -2.65 -11.83 19.63
CA CYS A 344 -3.35 -12.44 20.75
C CYS A 344 -2.98 -13.92 20.89
N GLN A 345 -2.91 -14.38 22.13
CA GLN A 345 -2.78 -15.78 22.49
C GLN A 345 -3.94 -16.16 23.42
N ASN A 346 -4.72 -17.18 23.08
CA ASN A 346 -5.88 -17.62 23.86
C ASN A 346 -6.84 -16.47 24.24
N GLY A 347 -7.09 -15.55 23.31
CA GLY A 347 -7.98 -14.40 23.54
C GLY A 347 -7.32 -13.19 24.23
N SER A 348 -6.14 -13.35 24.86
CA SER A 348 -5.41 -12.26 25.52
C SER A 348 -4.40 -11.61 24.59
N GLN A 349 -4.36 -10.27 24.58
CA GLN A 349 -3.38 -9.51 23.79
C GLN A 349 -1.98 -9.68 24.40
N VAL A 350 -1.02 -10.13 23.58
CA VAL A 350 0.38 -10.33 23.97
C VAL A 350 1.33 -9.31 23.35
N ALA A 351 0.95 -8.71 22.22
CA ALA A 351 1.69 -7.63 21.59
C ALA A 351 0.75 -6.66 20.86
N LEU A 352 1.19 -5.40 20.75
CA LEU A 352 0.51 -4.36 19.97
C LEU A 352 1.58 -3.58 19.18
N HIS A 353 1.36 -3.43 17.90
CA HIS A 353 2.27 -2.71 17.00
C HIS A 353 1.52 -1.70 16.15
N VAL A 354 2.17 -0.62 15.76
CA VAL A 354 1.72 0.22 14.65
C VAL A 354 1.81 -0.61 13.37
N ARG A 355 0.76 -0.57 12.55
CA ARG A 355 0.74 -1.30 11.29
C ARG A 355 1.66 -0.62 10.28
N SER A 356 2.58 -1.37 9.70
CA SER A 356 3.46 -0.92 8.63
C SER A 356 2.89 -1.30 7.27
N TYR A 357 2.99 -0.40 6.33
CA TYR A 357 2.65 -0.61 4.91
C TYR A 357 3.88 -0.76 4.02
N GLY A 358 5.08 -0.86 4.61
CA GLY A 358 6.32 -1.20 3.93
C GLY A 358 6.34 -2.64 3.40
N HIS A 359 7.48 -3.07 2.91
CA HIS A 359 7.68 -4.43 2.38
C HIS A 359 8.89 -5.09 3.02
N LYS A 360 8.70 -6.31 3.55
CA LYS A 360 9.75 -7.11 4.21
C LYS A 360 10.45 -6.38 5.36
N LEU A 361 9.72 -5.57 6.12
CA LEU A 361 10.24 -4.90 7.30
C LEU A 361 10.14 -5.82 8.52
N ASP A 362 11.12 -5.68 9.44
CA ASP A 362 11.11 -6.31 10.77
C ASP A 362 10.76 -5.26 11.82
N ILE A 363 9.50 -5.26 12.27
CA ILE A 363 8.96 -4.33 13.26
C ILE A 363 9.18 -4.95 14.65
N VAL A 364 10.14 -4.39 15.38
CA VAL A 364 10.62 -4.96 16.63
C VAL A 364 10.28 -4.04 17.78
N ASP A 365 9.55 -4.60 18.76
CA ASP A 365 9.40 -4.00 20.07
C ASP A 365 10.70 -4.23 20.86
N PRO A 366 11.35 -3.16 21.40
CA PRO A 366 12.58 -3.26 22.17
C PRO A 366 12.47 -4.21 23.36
N ASP A 367 11.33 -4.24 24.05
CA ASP A 367 11.09 -5.10 25.22
C ASP A 367 11.09 -6.58 24.84
N HIS A 368 10.43 -6.93 23.73
CA HIS A 368 10.46 -8.28 23.18
C HIS A 368 11.86 -8.73 22.81
N GLN A 369 12.66 -7.82 22.24
CA GLN A 369 14.07 -8.10 21.89
C GLN A 369 14.92 -8.33 23.14
N GLN A 370 14.72 -7.52 24.18
CA GLN A 370 15.45 -7.67 25.45
C GLN A 370 15.11 -8.99 26.15
N GLU A 371 13.80 -9.34 26.20
CA GLU A 371 13.33 -10.62 26.74
C GLU A 371 13.97 -11.80 25.99
N LEU A 372 13.94 -11.78 24.67
CA LEU A 372 14.57 -12.82 23.84
C LEU A 372 16.08 -12.97 24.11
N ARG A 373 16.79 -11.85 24.27
CA ARG A 373 18.22 -11.87 24.62
C ARG A 373 18.46 -12.52 25.98
N LYS A 374 17.60 -12.21 26.99
CA LYS A 374 17.71 -12.83 28.36
C LYS A 374 17.45 -14.34 28.26
N VAL A 375 16.41 -14.77 27.57
CA VAL A 375 16.08 -16.19 27.36
C VAL A 375 17.21 -16.93 26.66
N ARG A 376 17.76 -16.35 25.58
CA ARG A 376 18.92 -16.94 24.85
C ARG A 376 20.18 -17.04 25.71
N LYS A 377 20.48 -16.00 26.48
CA LYS A 377 21.62 -16.06 27.42
C LYS A 377 21.43 -17.15 28.46
N LYS A 378 20.22 -17.28 29.02
CA LYS A 378 19.90 -18.34 29.99
C LYS A 378 20.05 -19.73 29.38
N ALA A 379 19.49 -19.94 28.17
CA ALA A 379 19.59 -21.21 27.46
C ALA A 379 21.03 -21.55 27.08
N ALA A 380 21.80 -20.58 26.59
CA ALA A 380 23.21 -20.76 26.27
C ALA A 380 24.03 -21.14 27.53
N ARG A 381 23.74 -20.53 28.71
CA ARG A 381 24.36 -20.89 29.98
C ARG A 381 23.95 -22.30 30.41
N GLN A 382 22.70 -22.68 30.30
CA GLN A 382 22.24 -24.03 30.61
C GLN A 382 22.92 -25.10 29.74
N ASN A 383 23.08 -24.85 28.43
CA ASN A 383 23.80 -25.73 27.54
C ASN A 383 25.30 -25.82 27.94
N LEU A 384 25.94 -24.67 28.23
CA LEU A 384 27.32 -24.63 28.68
C LEU A 384 27.52 -25.47 29.96
N VAL A 385 26.63 -25.31 30.95
CA VAL A 385 26.66 -26.09 32.18
C VAL A 385 26.47 -27.58 31.92
N ARG A 386 25.46 -27.94 31.10
CA ARG A 386 25.20 -29.34 30.72
C ARG A 386 26.42 -29.99 30.05
N ASP A 387 27.00 -29.28 29.08
CA ASP A 387 28.13 -29.78 28.29
C ASP A 387 29.38 -29.91 29.15
N PHE A 388 29.55 -29.00 30.13
CA PHE A 388 30.64 -29.04 31.12
C PHE A 388 30.50 -30.19 32.12
N ILE A 389 29.30 -30.37 32.70
CA ILE A 389 29.03 -31.49 33.61
C ILE A 389 29.20 -32.84 32.86
N GLY A 390 28.89 -32.89 31.55
CA GLY A 390 29.12 -34.06 30.72
C GLY A 390 30.59 -34.44 30.49
N ILE A 391 31.56 -33.66 31.01
CA ILE A 391 33.00 -34.05 31.00
C ILE A 391 33.24 -35.21 31.95
N GLY A 392 32.67 -35.20 33.18
CA GLY A 392 32.87 -36.23 34.17
C GLY A 392 32.31 -35.90 35.55
N ALA A 393 32.34 -36.84 36.49
CA ALA A 393 31.74 -36.73 37.81
C ALA A 393 32.26 -35.55 38.67
N ASP A 394 33.48 -35.12 38.44
CA ASP A 394 34.12 -34.03 39.21
C ASP A 394 33.88 -32.65 38.59
N ALA A 395 33.32 -32.58 37.38
CA ALA A 395 33.06 -31.32 36.72
C ALA A 395 32.03 -30.48 37.46
N GLU A 396 30.97 -31.09 38.01
CA GLU A 396 29.95 -30.40 38.82
C GLU A 396 30.54 -29.75 40.09
N LYS A 397 31.39 -30.50 40.81
CA LYS A 397 32.09 -29.98 42.01
C LYS A 397 33.02 -28.83 41.62
N PHE A 398 33.75 -28.98 40.51
CA PHE A 398 34.66 -27.96 40.02
C PHE A 398 33.90 -26.66 39.65
N MET A 399 32.75 -26.80 38.99
CA MET A 399 31.88 -25.66 38.70
C MET A 399 31.36 -24.98 39.97
N ALA A 400 30.94 -25.75 40.99
CA ALA A 400 30.48 -25.21 42.26
C ALA A 400 31.58 -24.36 42.92
N GLU A 401 32.83 -24.84 42.90
CA GLU A 401 33.98 -24.12 43.42
C GLU A 401 34.32 -22.84 42.61
N LEU A 402 34.17 -22.87 41.29
CA LEU A 402 34.32 -21.66 40.47
C LEU A 402 33.31 -20.58 40.88
N ASN A 403 32.05 -20.97 41.09
CA ASN A 403 30.99 -20.04 41.52
C ASN A 403 31.23 -19.53 42.95
N LEU A 404 31.67 -20.38 43.90
CA LEU A 404 31.92 -20.02 45.29
C LEU A 404 33.03 -18.97 45.40
N ARG A 405 34.03 -19.02 44.54
CA ARG A 405 35.19 -18.12 44.55
C ARG A 405 34.99 -16.87 43.68
N GLU A 406 33.76 -16.59 43.25
CA GLU A 406 33.41 -15.44 42.39
C GLU A 406 34.25 -15.32 41.11
N LEU A 407 34.79 -16.43 40.64
CA LEU A 407 35.48 -16.50 39.36
C LEU A 407 34.47 -16.46 38.21
N ASN A 408 34.86 -15.93 37.05
CA ASN A 408 34.00 -15.97 35.87
C ASN A 408 33.86 -17.43 35.40
N ALA A 409 32.92 -18.16 36.05
CA ALA A 409 32.72 -19.58 35.82
C ALA A 409 32.42 -19.89 34.36
N ASP A 410 31.62 -19.06 33.67
CA ASP A 410 31.27 -19.25 32.26
C ASP A 410 32.49 -19.18 31.33
N LEU A 411 33.46 -18.28 31.65
CA LEU A 411 34.70 -18.18 30.89
C LEU A 411 35.57 -19.42 31.08
N HIS A 412 35.75 -19.83 32.34
CA HIS A 412 36.58 -21.00 32.68
C HIS A 412 35.97 -22.30 32.12
N MET A 413 34.64 -22.50 32.22
CA MET A 413 33.98 -23.65 31.65
C MET A 413 34.16 -23.74 30.13
N ARG A 414 34.01 -22.61 29.42
CA ARG A 414 34.23 -22.59 27.94
C ARG A 414 35.66 -22.98 27.57
N ARG A 415 36.65 -22.42 28.25
CA ARG A 415 38.06 -22.76 28.01
C ARG A 415 38.34 -24.23 28.28
N ILE A 416 37.81 -24.79 29.38
CA ILE A 416 37.98 -26.20 29.72
C ILE A 416 37.27 -27.11 28.69
N LEU A 417 36.09 -26.75 28.19
CA LEU A 417 35.44 -27.49 27.10
C LEU A 417 36.27 -27.49 25.82
N THR A 418 36.89 -26.35 25.47
CA THR A 418 37.83 -26.31 24.32
C THR A 418 39.06 -27.21 24.57
N LEU A 419 39.53 -27.29 25.81
CA LEU A 419 40.58 -28.26 26.15
C LEU A 419 40.08 -29.70 26.03
N ALA A 420 38.82 -29.98 26.40
CA ALA A 420 38.23 -31.32 26.27
C ALA A 420 38.04 -31.74 24.79
N GLU A 421 37.79 -30.79 23.90
CA GLU A 421 37.79 -31.05 22.45
C GLU A 421 39.21 -31.38 21.93
N LYS A 422 40.24 -30.72 22.46
CA LYS A 422 41.63 -30.87 22.04
C LYS A 422 42.33 -32.11 22.62
N TYR A 423 42.10 -32.39 23.87
CA TYR A 423 42.84 -33.43 24.63
C TYR A 423 42.00 -34.67 24.97
N GLY A 424 40.70 -34.64 24.66
CA GLY A 424 39.74 -35.68 25.02
C GLY A 424 39.07 -35.45 26.38
N ARG A 425 37.81 -35.84 26.51
CA ARG A 425 37.03 -35.64 27.75
C ARG A 425 37.59 -36.41 28.95
N GLU A 426 38.06 -37.62 28.75
CA GLU A 426 38.62 -38.47 29.80
C GLU A 426 39.89 -37.87 30.44
N ALA A 427 40.77 -37.32 29.61
CA ALA A 427 41.99 -36.67 30.08
C ALA A 427 41.67 -35.42 30.89
N VAL A 428 40.72 -34.63 30.44
CA VAL A 428 40.26 -33.42 31.15
C VAL A 428 39.53 -33.79 32.44
N ALA A 429 38.70 -34.83 32.45
CA ALA A 429 38.00 -35.32 33.65
C ALA A 429 39.00 -35.73 34.76
N ALA A 430 40.03 -36.48 34.39
CA ALA A 430 41.11 -36.86 35.34
C ALA A 430 41.82 -35.64 35.92
N VAL A 431 42.14 -34.67 35.07
CA VAL A 431 42.80 -33.42 35.54
C VAL A 431 41.87 -32.57 36.39
N LEU A 432 40.56 -32.54 36.15
CA LEU A 432 39.62 -31.84 37.04
C LEU A 432 39.59 -32.45 38.44
N GLY A 433 39.69 -33.79 38.56
CA GLY A 433 39.83 -34.48 39.82
C GLY A 433 41.11 -34.07 40.55
N ASP A 434 42.26 -34.02 39.85
CA ASP A 434 43.52 -33.52 40.41
C ASP A 434 43.38 -32.06 40.90
N MET A 435 42.78 -31.20 40.12
CA MET A 435 42.59 -29.79 40.45
C MET A 435 41.72 -29.57 41.70
N LEU A 436 40.70 -30.39 41.88
CA LEU A 436 39.90 -30.40 43.12
C LEU A 436 40.74 -30.76 44.36
N GLN A 437 41.60 -31.75 44.24
CA GLN A 437 42.50 -32.14 45.33
C GLN A 437 43.51 -31.03 45.68
N PHE A 438 44.03 -30.34 44.66
CA PHE A 438 44.97 -29.23 44.85
C PHE A 438 44.31 -27.89 45.17
N GLN A 439 42.97 -27.81 45.18
CA GLN A 439 42.16 -26.59 45.40
C GLN A 439 42.48 -25.45 44.40
N VAL A 440 42.71 -25.77 43.17
CA VAL A 440 43.08 -24.83 42.09
C VAL A 440 42.00 -24.82 41.00
N PHE A 441 41.35 -23.65 40.79
CA PHE A 441 40.12 -23.55 40.04
C PHE A 441 40.19 -22.53 38.87
N ARG A 442 41.22 -22.59 38.03
CA ARG A 442 41.32 -21.76 36.81
C ARG A 442 41.66 -22.62 35.60
N ALA A 443 41.09 -22.29 34.44
CA ALA A 443 41.30 -23.02 33.20
C ALA A 443 42.79 -23.08 32.79
N GLU A 444 43.57 -22.04 33.13
CA GLU A 444 44.99 -21.98 32.83
C GLU A 444 45.79 -23.09 33.57
N TYR A 445 45.37 -23.41 34.77
CA TYR A 445 46.03 -24.52 35.51
C TYR A 445 45.66 -25.90 34.98
N VAL A 446 44.37 -26.05 34.51
CA VAL A 446 43.94 -27.26 33.83
C VAL A 446 44.73 -27.45 32.53
N GLU A 447 44.93 -26.39 31.74
CA GLU A 447 45.75 -26.43 30.53
C GLU A 447 47.21 -26.81 30.84
N ASN A 448 47.83 -26.16 31.82
CA ASN A 448 49.21 -26.46 32.22
C ASN A 448 49.37 -27.91 32.71
N ARG A 449 48.38 -28.45 33.42
CA ARG A 449 48.42 -29.83 33.89
C ARG A 449 48.27 -30.82 32.70
N LEU A 450 47.38 -30.56 31.76
CA LEU A 450 47.25 -31.36 30.55
C LEU A 450 48.53 -31.37 29.72
N LEU A 451 49.21 -30.24 29.60
CA LEU A 451 50.50 -30.14 28.92
C LEU A 451 51.60 -30.95 29.65
N THR A 452 51.54 -31.05 30.99
CA THR A 452 52.52 -31.82 31.81
C THR A 452 52.22 -33.32 31.75
N VAL A 453 50.96 -33.74 31.80
CA VAL A 453 50.53 -35.13 31.66
C VAL A 453 50.80 -35.64 30.26
N GLY A 454 50.56 -34.80 29.21
CA GLY A 454 50.90 -35.13 27.81
C GLY A 454 52.42 -35.17 27.53
N ARG A 455 53.25 -34.69 28.50
CA ARG A 455 54.73 -34.83 28.49
C ARG A 455 55.23 -36.10 29.13
N ILE A 456 54.45 -37.17 29.22
CA ILE A 456 55.01 -38.51 29.31
C ILE A 456 55.77 -38.74 28.00
N ARG A 457 57.08 -38.47 28.06
CA ARG A 457 58.01 -38.74 26.97
C ARG A 457 57.84 -40.20 26.63
N PRO A 458 57.57 -40.57 25.33
CA PRO A 458 57.88 -41.94 24.92
C PRO A 458 59.37 -42.15 25.23
N ALA A 459 59.65 -43.13 26.09
CA ALA A 459 60.99 -43.51 26.34
C ALA A 459 61.69 -43.86 25.00
N GLY A 460 62.69 -43.08 24.64
CA GLY A 460 63.60 -43.41 23.57
C GLY A 460 63.25 -42.89 22.18
N GLY A 461 63.16 -41.61 22.01
CA GLY A 461 63.35 -40.97 20.71
C GLY A 461 64.35 -39.83 20.87
N ARG A 462 65.63 -40.05 20.71
CA ARG A 462 66.58 -38.95 20.51
C ARG A 462 66.05 -38.15 19.29
N LEU A 463 65.73 -36.88 19.53
CA LEU A 463 65.54 -35.94 18.44
C LEU A 463 66.82 -35.93 17.61
N HIS A 464 66.81 -36.58 16.47
CA HIS A 464 67.86 -36.47 15.49
C HIS A 464 67.70 -35.11 14.82
N VAL A 465 68.32 -34.09 15.41
CA VAL A 465 68.45 -32.78 14.77
C VAL A 465 69.60 -32.91 13.76
N PRO A 466 69.38 -32.90 12.46
CA PRO A 466 70.40 -33.18 11.45
C PRO A 466 71.57 -32.18 11.42
N ARG A 467 71.55 -31.14 12.25
CA ARG A 467 72.56 -30.07 12.34
C ARG A 467 72.86 -29.67 13.77
N ALA A 468 73.12 -30.66 14.65
CA ALA A 468 73.50 -30.39 16.05
C ALA A 468 74.81 -29.56 16.19
N GLY A 469 75.67 -29.56 15.16
CA GLY A 469 76.88 -28.77 15.14
C GLY A 469 76.69 -27.27 14.93
N ASP A 470 75.66 -26.88 14.15
CA ASP A 470 75.44 -25.49 13.81
C ASP A 470 74.68 -24.73 14.94
N MET A 471 74.05 -25.44 15.85
CA MET A 471 73.33 -24.83 17.01
C MET A 471 74.21 -24.56 18.21
N LEU A 472 75.33 -25.21 18.33
CA LEU A 472 76.23 -25.03 19.42
C LEU A 472 77.20 -23.84 19.24
N ASN A 473 77.31 -23.30 18.06
CA ASN A 473 78.20 -22.17 17.71
C ASN A 473 77.44 -20.90 17.32
N ILE A 474 76.17 -20.75 17.70
CA ILE A 474 75.46 -19.49 17.52
C ILE A 474 75.91 -18.55 18.63
N GLU A 475 76.88 -17.70 18.32
CA GLU A 475 77.12 -16.48 19.14
C GLU A 475 76.00 -15.51 18.89
N LEU A 476 75.06 -15.48 19.82
CA LEU A 476 73.99 -14.46 19.78
C LEU A 476 74.71 -13.11 20.16
N ALA A 477 74.69 -12.21 19.16
CA ALA A 477 75.06 -10.84 19.43
C ALA A 477 74.28 -10.31 20.63
N ARG A 478 74.93 -9.67 21.57
CA ARG A 478 74.24 -9.06 22.70
C ARG A 478 73.18 -8.10 22.20
N PRO A 479 71.93 -8.25 22.63
CA PRO A 479 70.86 -7.36 22.15
C PRO A 479 71.20 -5.92 22.45
N ASP A 480 71.14 -5.03 21.50
CA ASP A 480 71.32 -3.61 21.69
C ASP A 480 70.18 -3.05 22.54
N LEU A 481 70.45 -2.81 23.81
CA LEU A 481 69.50 -2.25 24.74
C LEU A 481 69.37 -0.74 24.65
N SER A 482 70.10 -0.08 23.75
CA SER A 482 70.00 1.37 23.54
C SER A 482 68.62 1.82 23.02
N ILE A 483 67.88 0.93 22.33
CA ILE A 483 66.52 1.18 21.87
C ILE A 483 65.50 1.28 23.03
N TYR A 484 65.83 0.81 24.22
CA TYR A 484 64.96 0.89 25.40
C TYR A 484 65.35 2.06 26.33
N GLN A 485 66.41 2.82 26.01
CA GLN A 485 66.71 4.07 26.73
C GLN A 485 65.76 5.16 26.20
N GLN A 486 64.61 5.28 26.82
CA GLN A 486 63.74 6.43 26.61
C GLN A 486 64.52 7.70 26.94
N LYS A 487 64.63 8.59 25.99
CA LYS A 487 65.07 10.00 26.24
C LYS A 487 64.12 10.57 27.31
N LYS A 488 64.62 10.74 28.52
CA LYS A 488 64.01 11.66 29.47
C LYS A 488 64.21 13.07 28.91
N GLY A 489 63.13 13.70 28.61
CA GLY A 489 63.13 15.14 28.36
C GLY A 489 62.19 15.57 27.23
N GLU A 490 61.31 16.38 27.70
CA GLU A 490 60.49 17.40 27.06
C GLU A 490 59.04 17.02 26.77
N PHE A 491 58.26 17.52 27.73
CA PHE A 491 56.87 18.06 27.74
C PHE A 491 55.81 17.43 26.88
#